data_772785841612aa80626e99bd72701244
#
_entry.id   772785841612aa80626e99bd72701244
#
_cell.length_a   1.000
_cell.length_b   1.000
_cell.length_c   1.000
_cell.angle_alpha   90.00
_cell.angle_beta   90.00
_cell.angle_gamma   90.00
#
_symmetry.space_group_name_H-M   'P 1'
#
loop_
_entity.id
_entity.type
_entity.pdbx_description
1 polymer ?
#
loop_
_entity_poly.entity_id
_entity_poly.type
_entity_poly.pdbx_seq_one_letter_code
_entity_poly.pdbx_strand_id
1 'polypeptide(L)'
;MSAAIQPKLDTPFSTHEVFNQPQPLPAYNAWDSDVPLREAVRVNGGDWAQAQLSAHGAMSGGEQMELGELANRNKPVLHAFDRYGRRIDEVQFHPAYHQLMLNAMRGEVHSFSWNHSGQPGAHVVRAALLYLNGQADAGTCCPLTMTHAAIPALLNTPELAKIWIPKLTARDYDPRPLPVEQKRACTMGMGMTEKQGGSDVRSNTTQAHPQADGSFKLIGHKFFFSAPMCDAHLVLAQLNGRVSCFLMPRILPDGSLNAVRIQRLKDKLGDWSNASSEVEFQGATAYLVGAEGRGVATILEMVALTRLDCVIASSALMRQALVQALNHVSQRHAFGHVLIEQPLMRNVLADLALESEAAVAFTMRIARAVDASPNDPQEAAFARIATAIGKYWICKRTPAFVNEAQECLGGIGFVEENILPRLYRQAPLNSIWEGSGNVQCLDVLRSLHKDPAVSEALFAELQSAAGLHPLYDSHLQWLHNAFQDIGNLEARSRLVVERTALAIQAGLLLKSGNNEIADIFCRARLGNECGFAFGSLDSNAPLSTLIERAMPRL
;
A
#
# COMPACT_ATOMS: atom_id res chain seq x y z
N MET A 1 8.97 18.16 25.86
CA MET A 1 8.66 19.19 24.82
C MET A 1 9.44 20.44 25.19
N SER A 2 10.52 20.72 24.47
CA SER A 2 11.23 22.00 24.60
C SER A 2 10.37 23.05 23.91
N ALA A 3 9.84 24.01 24.66
CA ALA A 3 9.20 25.18 24.08
C ALA A 3 10.22 25.81 23.11
N ALA A 4 9.82 25.88 21.83
CA ALA A 4 10.65 26.56 20.84
C ALA A 4 10.87 27.99 21.31
N ILE A 5 12.12 28.32 21.64
CA ILE A 5 12.53 29.68 21.94
C ILE A 5 12.32 30.46 20.65
N GLN A 6 11.25 31.24 20.56
CA GLN A 6 11.12 32.24 19.49
C GLN A 6 12.18 33.31 19.77
N PRO A 7 13.19 33.46 18.91
CA PRO A 7 14.14 34.57 19.07
C PRO A 7 13.33 35.87 18.93
N LYS A 8 13.25 36.65 20.01
CA LYS A 8 12.79 38.03 19.93
C LYS A 8 13.81 38.80 19.09
N LEU A 9 13.46 39.03 17.83
CA LEU A 9 14.14 40.06 17.03
C LEU A 9 13.77 41.41 17.66
N ASP A 10 14.65 41.95 18.45
CA ASP A 10 14.52 43.29 19.04
C ASP A 10 14.81 44.32 17.95
N THR A 11 13.82 44.58 17.11
CA THR A 11 13.89 45.52 16.01
C THR A 11 12.70 46.48 16.10
N PRO A 12 12.95 47.81 16.05
CA PRO A 12 11.88 48.80 16.06
C PRO A 12 11.01 48.76 14.77
N PHE A 13 11.37 47.95 13.78
CA PHE A 13 10.73 47.88 12.48
C PHE A 13 9.98 46.57 12.27
N SER A 14 9.18 46.12 13.25
CA SER A 14 8.24 45.02 13.03
C SER A 14 7.20 45.38 11.98
N THR A 15 7.05 44.56 10.95
CA THR A 15 6.07 44.80 9.86
C THR A 15 4.72 44.19 10.16
N HIS A 16 4.63 43.15 11.02
CA HIS A 16 3.42 42.42 11.36
C HIS A 16 3.63 41.52 12.58
N GLU A 17 2.53 41.04 13.14
CA GLU A 17 2.50 39.93 14.08
C GLU A 17 2.03 38.65 13.37
N VAL A 18 2.61 37.52 13.72
CA VAL A 18 2.18 36.21 13.20
C VAL A 18 0.98 35.73 14.02
N PHE A 19 -0.17 35.65 13.36
CA PHE A 19 -1.42 35.17 13.98
C PHE A 19 -2.19 34.27 13.01
N ASN A 20 -3.23 33.55 13.50
CA ASN A 20 -4.10 32.71 12.70
C ASN A 20 -3.32 31.65 11.91
N GLN A 21 -2.27 31.12 12.50
CA GLN A 21 -1.50 30.00 11.93
C GLN A 21 -1.82 28.72 12.70
N PRO A 22 -2.40 27.70 12.03
CA PRO A 22 -2.63 26.40 12.65
C PRO A 22 -1.34 25.78 13.15
N GLN A 23 -1.39 25.19 14.33
CA GLN A 23 -0.28 24.39 14.84
C GLN A 23 -0.17 23.08 14.05
N PRO A 24 1.04 22.58 13.81
CA PRO A 24 1.23 21.24 13.26
C PRO A 24 0.45 20.21 14.07
N LEU A 25 0.02 19.15 13.40
CA LEU A 25 -0.63 18.02 14.06
C LEU A 25 0.33 17.48 15.15
N PRO A 26 -0.07 17.52 16.44
CA PRO A 26 0.78 16.97 17.50
C PRO A 26 0.85 15.44 17.42
N ALA A 27 1.75 14.84 18.18
CA ALA A 27 1.77 13.38 18.32
C ALA A 27 0.43 12.88 18.87
N TYR A 28 -0.12 11.86 18.23
CA TYR A 28 -1.41 11.25 18.56
C TYR A 28 -1.32 9.73 18.35
N ASN A 29 -2.31 8.99 18.87
CA ASN A 29 -2.40 7.58 18.56
C ASN A 29 -3.23 7.38 17.27
N ALA A 30 -2.56 6.99 16.17
CA ALA A 30 -3.21 6.82 14.87
C ALA A 30 -4.25 5.69 14.86
N TRP A 31 -4.11 4.66 15.70
CA TRP A 31 -5.08 3.59 15.86
C TRP A 31 -6.30 4.03 16.68
N ASP A 32 -6.06 4.61 17.87
CA ASP A 32 -7.15 4.98 18.79
C ASP A 32 -8.03 6.10 18.22
N SER A 33 -7.46 6.92 17.32
CA SER A 33 -8.15 8.01 16.64
C SER A 33 -8.90 7.60 15.37
N ASP A 34 -8.69 6.37 14.84
CA ASP A 34 -9.30 5.92 13.59
C ASP A 34 -10.49 4.99 13.87
N VAL A 35 -11.67 5.60 14.08
CA VAL A 35 -12.90 4.85 14.36
C VAL A 35 -13.26 3.89 13.23
N PRO A 36 -13.25 4.30 11.93
CA PRO A 36 -13.52 3.39 10.81
C PRO A 36 -12.56 2.20 10.75
N LEU A 37 -11.25 2.41 10.96
CA LEU A 37 -10.28 1.33 10.96
C LEU A 37 -10.55 0.31 12.07
N ARG A 38 -10.79 0.79 13.29
CA ARG A 38 -11.06 -0.06 14.45
C ARG A 38 -12.31 -0.91 14.27
N GLU A 39 -13.37 -0.31 13.75
CA GLU A 39 -14.63 -1.02 13.45
C GLU A 39 -14.41 -2.06 12.33
N ALA A 40 -13.73 -1.70 11.25
CA ALA A 40 -13.43 -2.61 10.16
C ALA A 40 -12.54 -3.79 10.61
N VAL A 41 -11.52 -3.55 11.42
CA VAL A 41 -10.66 -4.62 11.98
C VAL A 41 -11.47 -5.55 12.88
N ARG A 42 -12.32 -5.01 13.76
CA ARG A 42 -13.18 -5.79 14.65
C ARG A 42 -14.14 -6.70 13.87
N VAL A 43 -14.86 -6.15 12.91
CA VAL A 43 -15.84 -6.90 12.10
C VAL A 43 -15.16 -8.01 11.28
N ASN A 44 -13.90 -7.82 10.90
CA ASN A 44 -13.13 -8.77 10.12
C ASN A 44 -12.23 -9.70 10.97
N GLY A 45 -12.44 -9.75 12.29
CA GLY A 45 -11.83 -10.76 13.18
C GLY A 45 -10.46 -10.41 13.76
N GLY A 46 -10.00 -9.14 13.63
CA GLY A 46 -8.70 -8.70 14.17
C GLY A 46 -8.75 -8.09 15.58
N ASP A 47 -9.88 -8.15 16.28
CA ASP A 47 -10.12 -7.45 17.55
C ASP A 47 -9.21 -7.91 18.71
N TRP A 48 -8.69 -9.13 18.63
CA TRP A 48 -7.79 -9.71 19.65
C TRP A 48 -6.42 -9.04 19.74
N ALA A 49 -6.00 -8.27 18.73
CA ALA A 49 -4.68 -7.63 18.68
C ALA A 49 -4.71 -6.13 19.01
N GLN A 50 -5.76 -5.61 19.66
CA GLN A 50 -5.93 -4.18 19.95
C GLN A 50 -4.72 -3.56 20.66
N ALA A 51 -4.13 -4.25 21.63
CA ALA A 51 -2.99 -3.74 22.38
C ALA A 51 -1.76 -3.49 21.46
N GLN A 52 -1.48 -4.42 20.52
CA GLN A 52 -0.39 -4.28 19.57
C GLN A 52 -0.69 -3.18 18.54
N LEU A 53 -1.93 -3.11 18.06
CA LEU A 53 -2.35 -2.07 17.11
C LEU A 53 -2.30 -0.67 17.75
N SER A 54 -2.72 -0.53 19.02
CA SER A 54 -2.62 0.75 19.74
C SER A 54 -1.16 1.15 19.99
N ALA A 55 -0.30 0.21 20.40
CA ALA A 55 1.12 0.47 20.57
C ALA A 55 1.78 0.93 19.24
N HIS A 56 1.45 0.26 18.12
CA HIS A 56 1.96 0.64 16.79
C HIS A 56 1.36 1.97 16.31
N GLY A 57 0.09 2.23 16.60
CA GLY A 57 -0.60 3.49 16.31
C GLY A 57 0.02 4.68 17.02
N ALA A 58 0.43 4.52 18.27
CA ALA A 58 1.14 5.56 19.02
C ALA A 58 2.52 5.87 18.41
N MET A 59 3.24 4.86 17.94
CA MET A 59 4.50 5.07 17.20
C MET A 59 4.26 5.78 15.87
N SER A 60 3.28 5.32 15.09
CA SER A 60 3.00 5.82 13.73
C SER A 60 2.52 7.26 13.73
N GLY A 61 1.66 7.66 14.69
CA GLY A 61 1.22 9.04 14.86
C GLY A 61 2.18 9.90 15.70
N GLY A 62 3.27 9.33 16.19
CA GLY A 62 4.28 9.98 17.03
C GLY A 62 5.65 10.09 16.33
N GLU A 63 6.66 9.45 16.90
CA GLU A 63 8.07 9.57 16.45
C GLU A 63 8.30 9.19 14.98
N GLN A 64 7.52 8.25 14.43
CA GLN A 64 7.69 7.83 13.05
C GLN A 64 7.35 8.92 12.03
N MET A 65 6.52 9.90 12.38
CA MET A 65 6.22 11.04 11.50
C MET A 65 7.47 11.87 11.22
N GLU A 66 8.26 12.17 12.24
CA GLU A 66 9.53 12.90 12.10
C GLU A 66 10.58 12.06 11.36
N LEU A 67 10.69 10.77 11.70
CA LEU A 67 11.59 9.85 10.99
C LEU A 67 11.25 9.75 9.50
N GLY A 68 9.95 9.65 9.16
CA GLY A 68 9.47 9.63 7.78
C GLY A 68 9.83 10.91 7.02
N GLU A 69 9.69 12.06 7.66
CA GLU A 69 10.09 13.34 7.08
C GLU A 69 11.59 13.39 6.79
N LEU A 70 12.42 13.02 7.78
CA LEU A 70 13.87 12.97 7.62
C LEU A 70 14.32 11.98 6.54
N ALA A 71 13.72 10.79 6.47
CA ALA A 71 14.05 9.79 5.47
C ALA A 71 13.68 10.25 4.04
N ASN A 72 12.56 10.96 3.88
CA ASN A 72 12.14 11.48 2.58
C ASN A 72 12.98 12.68 2.12
N ARG A 73 13.33 13.61 3.02
CA ARG A 73 14.19 14.76 2.66
C ARG A 73 15.60 14.34 2.29
N ASN A 74 16.10 13.27 2.89
CA ASN A 74 17.45 12.74 2.67
C ASN A 74 17.37 11.47 1.80
N LYS A 75 17.19 11.66 0.50
CA LYS A 75 17.08 10.57 -0.47
C LYS A 75 18.29 9.63 -0.41
N PRO A 76 18.12 8.32 -0.65
CA PRO A 76 19.23 7.37 -0.71
C PRO A 76 20.24 7.72 -1.82
N VAL A 77 21.51 7.46 -1.55
CA VAL A 77 22.64 7.75 -2.44
C VAL A 77 23.35 6.46 -2.85
N LEU A 78 23.58 6.29 -4.14
CA LEU A 78 24.35 5.15 -4.67
C LEU A 78 25.85 5.43 -4.62
N HIS A 79 26.59 4.55 -3.98
CA HIS A 79 28.04 4.43 -4.05
C HIS A 79 28.39 3.19 -4.89
N ALA A 80 28.52 3.36 -6.21
CA ALA A 80 28.82 2.24 -7.10
C ALA A 80 30.27 1.74 -6.92
N PHE A 81 31.19 2.64 -6.55
CA PHE A 81 32.61 2.37 -6.36
C PHE A 81 33.14 2.95 -5.06
N ASP A 82 34.13 2.29 -4.48
CA ASP A 82 34.91 2.85 -3.39
C ASP A 82 35.95 3.90 -3.91
N ARG A 83 36.67 4.53 -2.99
CA ARG A 83 37.70 5.54 -3.33
C ARG A 83 38.87 5.01 -4.19
N TYR A 84 38.99 3.70 -4.34
CA TYR A 84 40.02 3.05 -5.14
C TYR A 84 39.49 2.52 -6.47
N GLY A 85 38.22 2.79 -6.81
CA GLY A 85 37.57 2.32 -8.03
C GLY A 85 37.12 0.86 -7.98
N ARG A 86 37.13 0.20 -6.80
CA ARG A 86 36.56 -1.14 -6.66
C ARG A 86 35.06 -1.04 -6.53
N ARG A 87 34.34 -1.88 -7.26
CA ARG A 87 32.89 -1.88 -7.28
C ARG A 87 32.32 -2.42 -5.96
N ILE A 88 31.43 -1.64 -5.33
CA ILE A 88 30.78 -1.99 -4.06
C ILE A 88 29.26 -2.03 -4.16
N ASP A 89 28.64 -1.37 -5.14
CA ASP A 89 27.18 -1.35 -5.38
C ASP A 89 26.38 -1.15 -4.08
N GLU A 90 26.75 -0.14 -3.28
CA GLU A 90 26.13 0.16 -2.01
C GLU A 90 25.16 1.34 -2.14
N VAL A 91 23.97 1.23 -1.56
CA VAL A 91 23.05 2.35 -1.40
C VAL A 91 23.06 2.77 0.06
N GLN A 92 23.47 4.00 0.30
CA GLN A 92 23.46 4.61 1.62
C GLN A 92 22.10 5.27 1.87
N PHE A 93 21.46 4.91 2.99
CA PHE A 93 20.25 5.53 3.49
C PHE A 93 20.53 6.43 4.67
N HIS A 94 19.66 7.42 4.89
CA HIS A 94 19.68 8.21 6.12
C HIS A 94 19.39 7.33 7.35
N PRO A 95 19.97 7.59 8.54
CA PRO A 95 19.71 6.81 9.76
C PRO A 95 18.23 6.66 10.10
N ALA A 96 17.41 7.67 9.82
CA ALA A 96 15.95 7.62 10.01
C ALA A 96 15.28 6.48 9.23
N TYR A 97 15.73 6.16 8.01
CA TYR A 97 15.24 5.01 7.26
C TYR A 97 15.49 3.69 8.00
N HIS A 98 16.70 3.51 8.54
CA HIS A 98 17.04 2.31 9.29
C HIS A 98 16.25 2.19 10.58
N GLN A 99 15.94 3.32 11.24
CA GLN A 99 15.10 3.33 12.44
C GLN A 99 13.64 2.98 12.10
N LEU A 100 13.08 3.52 11.00
CA LEU A 100 11.76 3.16 10.50
C LEU A 100 11.67 1.65 10.19
N MET A 101 12.66 1.10 9.50
CA MET A 101 12.72 -0.34 9.20
C MET A 101 12.78 -1.18 10.49
N LEU A 102 13.60 -0.78 11.45
CA LEU A 102 13.71 -1.47 12.74
C LEU A 102 12.39 -1.46 13.51
N ASN A 103 11.74 -0.30 13.60
CA ASN A 103 10.46 -0.14 14.29
C ASN A 103 9.36 -0.99 13.62
N ALA A 104 9.29 -0.95 12.27
CA ALA A 104 8.32 -1.72 11.51
C ALA A 104 8.53 -3.24 11.65
N MET A 105 9.78 -3.72 11.56
CA MET A 105 10.07 -5.15 11.67
C MET A 105 9.87 -5.67 13.10
N ARG A 106 10.20 -4.89 14.13
CA ARG A 106 9.87 -5.21 15.52
C ARG A 106 8.37 -5.21 15.79
N GLY A 107 7.64 -4.31 15.14
CA GLY A 107 6.18 -4.24 15.16
C GLY A 107 5.49 -5.30 14.28
N GLU A 108 6.25 -6.19 13.62
CA GLU A 108 5.77 -7.27 12.76
C GLU A 108 4.94 -6.81 11.54
N VAL A 109 5.17 -5.60 11.04
CA VAL A 109 4.45 -5.08 9.85
C VAL A 109 4.60 -6.01 8.64
N HIS A 110 5.75 -6.67 8.50
CA HIS A 110 6.08 -7.61 7.43
C HIS A 110 5.71 -9.06 7.74
N SER A 111 5.56 -9.45 9.00
CA SER A 111 5.55 -10.86 9.40
C SER A 111 4.37 -11.31 10.26
N PHE A 112 3.52 -10.37 10.72
CA PHE A 112 2.49 -10.67 11.71
C PHE A 112 1.61 -11.87 11.32
N SER A 113 1.06 -11.90 10.11
CA SER A 113 0.19 -12.98 9.66
C SER A 113 0.89 -14.34 9.57
N TRP A 114 2.20 -14.34 9.31
CA TRP A 114 3.00 -15.57 9.26
C TRP A 114 3.37 -16.10 10.65
N ASN A 115 3.72 -15.19 11.57
CA ASN A 115 4.04 -15.54 12.96
C ASN A 115 2.80 -15.97 13.76
N HIS A 116 1.61 -15.51 13.34
CA HIS A 116 0.33 -15.83 13.96
C HIS A 116 -0.58 -16.66 13.02
N SER A 117 0.03 -17.41 12.10
CA SER A 117 -0.69 -18.28 11.18
C SER A 117 -1.55 -19.30 11.94
N GLY A 118 -2.80 -19.44 11.54
CA GLY A 118 -3.78 -20.27 12.24
C GLY A 118 -4.65 -19.52 13.26
N GLN A 119 -4.33 -18.27 13.58
CA GLN A 119 -5.22 -17.41 14.34
C GLN A 119 -6.08 -16.58 13.38
N PRO A 120 -7.42 -16.76 13.36
CA PRO A 120 -8.30 -16.01 12.45
C PRO A 120 -8.12 -14.50 12.60
N GLY A 121 -8.07 -13.79 11.47
CA GLY A 121 -7.86 -12.35 11.43
C GLY A 121 -6.40 -11.90 11.44
N ALA A 122 -5.42 -12.81 11.41
CA ALA A 122 -3.99 -12.44 11.42
C ALA A 122 -3.58 -11.57 10.23
N HIS A 123 -4.11 -11.83 9.02
CA HIS A 123 -3.89 -10.95 7.87
C HIS A 123 -4.64 -9.61 7.99
N VAL A 124 -5.76 -9.55 8.69
CA VAL A 124 -6.47 -8.29 8.97
C VAL A 124 -5.64 -7.41 9.91
N VAL A 125 -5.08 -7.99 10.97
CA VAL A 125 -4.18 -7.28 11.90
C VAL A 125 -2.93 -6.79 11.16
N ARG A 126 -2.31 -7.65 10.34
CA ARG A 126 -1.16 -7.26 9.51
C ARG A 126 -1.50 -6.12 8.56
N ALA A 127 -2.68 -6.14 7.94
CA ALA A 127 -3.14 -5.06 7.06
C ALA A 127 -3.29 -3.74 7.85
N ALA A 128 -3.83 -3.78 9.06
CA ALA A 128 -3.93 -2.63 9.93
C ALA A 128 -2.55 -2.09 10.37
N LEU A 129 -1.59 -2.97 10.70
CA LEU A 129 -0.21 -2.57 11.00
C LEU A 129 0.46 -1.86 9.82
N LEU A 130 0.30 -2.38 8.60
CA LEU A 130 0.84 -1.74 7.39
C LEU A 130 0.15 -0.40 7.10
N TYR A 131 -1.17 -0.34 7.29
CA TYR A 131 -1.95 0.90 7.15
C TYR A 131 -1.47 1.99 8.12
N LEU A 132 -1.23 1.66 9.37
CA LEU A 132 -0.70 2.60 10.36
C LEU A 132 0.72 3.04 9.99
N ASN A 133 1.60 2.09 9.64
CA ASN A 133 2.99 2.38 9.25
C ASN A 133 3.08 3.27 8.00
N GLY A 134 2.24 3.01 7.00
CA GLY A 134 2.20 3.75 5.74
C GLY A 134 1.78 5.21 5.86
N GLN A 135 1.10 5.58 6.95
CA GLN A 135 0.76 6.98 7.25
C GLN A 135 2.00 7.81 7.59
N ALA A 136 2.99 7.22 8.22
CA ALA A 136 4.23 7.89 8.60
C ALA A 136 5.26 7.91 7.45
N ASP A 137 5.48 6.76 6.80
CA ASP A 137 6.38 6.64 5.64
C ASP A 137 5.94 5.53 4.70
N ALA A 138 5.68 5.89 3.45
CA ALA A 138 5.29 4.94 2.42
C ALA A 138 6.48 4.19 1.82
N GLY A 139 7.68 4.77 1.80
CA GLY A 139 8.84 4.19 1.12
C GLY A 139 9.36 2.93 1.80
N THR A 140 9.43 2.89 3.13
CA THR A 140 9.80 1.69 3.88
C THR A 140 8.77 0.56 3.75
N CYS A 141 7.52 0.88 3.39
CA CYS A 141 6.51 -0.14 3.11
C CYS A 141 6.89 -1.03 1.91
N CYS A 142 7.67 -0.53 0.95
CA CYS A 142 8.05 -1.32 -0.23
C CYS A 142 8.88 -2.57 0.13
N PRO A 143 10.05 -2.50 0.80
CA PRO A 143 10.77 -3.70 1.22
C PRO A 143 10.00 -4.57 2.23
N LEU A 144 9.19 -3.97 3.12
CA LEU A 144 8.34 -4.72 4.05
C LEU A 144 7.27 -5.55 3.34
N THR A 145 6.61 -4.96 2.35
CA THR A 145 5.62 -5.61 1.49
C THR A 145 6.23 -6.77 0.70
N MET A 146 7.36 -6.54 0.05
CA MET A 146 8.04 -7.60 -0.73
C MET A 146 8.51 -8.74 0.18
N THR A 147 9.02 -8.43 1.37
CA THR A 147 9.44 -9.43 2.38
C THR A 147 8.24 -10.28 2.82
N HIS A 148 7.12 -9.64 3.15
CA HIS A 148 5.87 -10.32 3.50
C HIS A 148 5.38 -11.25 2.38
N ALA A 149 5.34 -10.72 1.18
CA ALA A 149 4.72 -11.38 0.03
C ALA A 149 5.56 -12.53 -0.56
N ALA A 150 6.86 -12.58 -0.26
CA ALA A 150 7.76 -13.62 -0.78
C ALA A 150 7.50 -15.02 -0.18
N ILE A 151 6.88 -15.10 0.99
CA ILE A 151 6.70 -16.37 1.73
C ILE A 151 5.97 -17.44 0.91
N PRO A 152 4.79 -17.21 0.31
CA PRO A 152 4.09 -18.24 -0.47
C PRO A 152 4.92 -18.75 -1.65
N ALA A 153 5.62 -17.86 -2.37
CA ALA A 153 6.49 -18.27 -3.46
C ALA A 153 7.63 -19.18 -3.00
N LEU A 154 8.25 -18.88 -1.84
CA LEU A 154 9.35 -19.68 -1.29
C LEU A 154 8.90 -21.05 -0.80
N LEU A 155 7.65 -21.20 -0.33
CA LEU A 155 7.10 -22.49 0.10
C LEU A 155 7.09 -23.54 -1.02
N ASN A 156 7.15 -23.11 -2.30
CA ASN A 156 7.30 -24.03 -3.44
C ASN A 156 8.69 -24.69 -3.54
N THR A 157 9.66 -24.32 -2.67
CA THR A 157 11.01 -24.88 -2.64
C THR A 157 11.44 -25.07 -1.17
N PRO A 158 11.12 -26.22 -0.54
CA PRO A 158 11.32 -26.45 0.88
C PRO A 158 12.73 -26.18 1.40
N GLU A 159 13.75 -26.48 0.59
CA GLU A 159 15.17 -26.25 0.95
C GLU A 159 15.46 -24.77 1.15
N LEU A 160 14.98 -23.92 0.23
CA LEU A 160 15.14 -22.46 0.34
C LEU A 160 14.23 -21.90 1.46
N ALA A 161 13.01 -22.39 1.56
CA ALA A 161 12.05 -21.98 2.59
C ALA A 161 12.63 -22.18 4.00
N LYS A 162 13.25 -23.33 4.27
CA LYS A 162 13.89 -23.66 5.55
C LYS A 162 14.98 -22.68 5.96
N ILE A 163 15.74 -22.15 4.99
CA ILE A 163 16.81 -21.19 5.24
C ILE A 163 16.28 -19.77 5.40
N TRP A 164 15.40 -19.32 4.48
CA TRP A 164 15.04 -17.92 4.35
C TRP A 164 13.83 -17.53 5.21
N ILE A 165 12.78 -18.34 5.30
CA ILE A 165 11.54 -17.95 5.98
C ILE A 165 11.77 -17.56 7.45
N PRO A 166 12.55 -18.31 8.28
CA PRO A 166 12.80 -17.91 9.65
C PRO A 166 13.48 -16.53 9.79
N LYS A 167 14.27 -16.13 8.78
CA LYS A 167 14.93 -14.83 8.74
C LYS A 167 14.03 -13.73 8.21
N LEU A 168 13.14 -14.04 7.26
CA LEU A 168 12.17 -13.11 6.69
C LEU A 168 11.00 -12.82 7.64
N THR A 169 10.73 -13.69 8.61
CA THR A 169 9.68 -13.49 9.62
C THR A 169 10.22 -13.03 10.99
N ALA A 170 11.53 -12.82 11.08
CA ALA A 170 12.18 -12.41 12.33
C ALA A 170 11.77 -10.98 12.73
N ARG A 171 11.57 -10.77 14.04
CA ARG A 171 11.22 -9.47 14.63
C ARG A 171 12.46 -8.61 14.91
N ASP A 172 13.34 -8.50 13.93
CA ASP A 172 14.56 -7.69 14.00
C ASP A 172 14.89 -7.12 12.61
N TYR A 173 15.77 -6.13 12.56
CA TYR A 173 16.30 -5.56 11.34
C TYR A 173 17.82 -5.63 11.33
N ASP A 174 18.39 -6.25 10.30
CA ASP A 174 19.83 -6.43 10.17
C ASP A 174 20.33 -5.89 8.82
N PRO A 175 20.79 -4.63 8.74
CA PRO A 175 21.24 -4.03 7.48
C PRO A 175 22.64 -4.48 7.05
N ARG A 176 23.35 -5.31 7.83
CA ARG A 176 24.73 -5.72 7.52
C ARG A 176 24.78 -6.58 6.26
N PRO A 177 25.78 -6.36 5.37
CA PRO A 177 25.99 -7.16 4.17
C PRO A 177 26.66 -8.50 4.52
N LEU A 178 25.87 -9.46 4.98
CA LEU A 178 26.33 -10.79 5.42
C LEU A 178 25.59 -11.90 4.68
N PRO A 179 26.18 -13.09 4.54
CA PRO A 179 25.47 -14.28 4.12
C PRO A 179 24.24 -14.56 5.00
N VAL A 180 23.20 -15.15 4.42
CA VAL A 180 21.91 -15.39 5.13
C VAL A 180 22.07 -16.16 6.44
N GLU A 181 23.00 -17.11 6.51
CA GLU A 181 23.29 -17.91 7.70
C GLU A 181 23.75 -17.06 8.90
N GLN A 182 24.44 -15.95 8.62
CA GLN A 182 25.00 -15.04 9.63
C GLN A 182 24.07 -13.86 9.97
N LYS A 183 22.95 -13.72 9.26
CA LYS A 183 21.95 -12.68 9.49
C LYS A 183 21.05 -13.03 10.66
N ARG A 184 20.63 -12.00 11.41
CA ARG A 184 19.56 -12.12 12.41
C ARG A 184 18.17 -12.05 11.80
N ALA A 185 18.03 -11.20 10.78
CA ALA A 185 16.82 -11.01 10.00
C ALA A 185 17.19 -10.69 8.55
N CYS A 186 16.32 -10.98 7.62
CA CYS A 186 16.49 -10.69 6.19
C CYS A 186 15.30 -9.95 5.62
N THR A 187 15.56 -9.22 4.55
CA THR A 187 14.55 -8.62 3.68
C THR A 187 14.60 -9.27 2.29
N MET A 188 13.45 -9.33 1.62
CA MET A 188 13.33 -9.88 0.27
C MET A 188 12.79 -8.83 -0.68
N GLY A 189 13.40 -8.72 -1.85
CA GLY A 189 12.93 -7.88 -2.95
C GLY A 189 12.32 -8.69 -4.09
N MET A 190 11.89 -7.99 -5.14
CA MET A 190 11.35 -8.58 -6.36
C MET A 190 11.84 -7.81 -7.59
N GLY A 191 12.23 -8.54 -8.65
CA GLY A 191 12.68 -7.95 -9.92
C GLY A 191 12.06 -8.64 -11.12
N MET A 192 11.01 -8.05 -11.70
CA MET A 192 10.31 -8.62 -12.86
C MET A 192 10.52 -7.80 -14.14
N THR A 193 10.35 -6.47 -14.03
CA THR A 193 10.31 -5.56 -15.18
C THR A 193 11.67 -5.37 -15.84
N GLU A 194 11.73 -5.54 -17.15
CA GLU A 194 12.87 -5.23 -18.00
C GLU A 194 12.61 -3.95 -18.82
N LYS A 195 13.61 -3.43 -19.56
CA LYS A 195 13.50 -2.18 -20.33
C LYS A 195 12.37 -2.20 -21.36
N GLN A 196 12.09 -3.37 -21.97
CA GLN A 196 11.03 -3.54 -22.96
C GLN A 196 9.62 -3.61 -22.37
N GLY A 197 9.46 -3.80 -21.05
CA GLY A 197 8.17 -3.77 -20.36
C GLY A 197 8.08 -4.62 -19.11
N GLY A 198 6.99 -4.43 -18.36
CA GLY A 198 6.70 -5.14 -17.11
C GLY A 198 5.32 -5.82 -17.09
N SER A 199 4.38 -5.38 -17.94
CA SER A 199 3.04 -5.99 -18.02
C SER A 199 3.05 -7.34 -18.72
N ASP A 200 3.92 -7.52 -19.73
CA ASP A 200 4.16 -8.80 -20.42
C ASP A 200 5.53 -9.37 -20.05
N VAL A 201 5.62 -9.96 -18.87
CA VAL A 201 6.88 -10.56 -18.35
C VAL A 201 7.30 -11.82 -19.12
N ARG A 202 6.46 -12.37 -20.00
CA ARG A 202 6.85 -13.49 -20.86
C ARG A 202 7.86 -13.09 -21.93
N SER A 203 7.87 -11.80 -22.30
CA SER A 203 8.83 -11.20 -23.22
C SER A 203 10.19 -10.88 -22.59
N ASN A 204 10.41 -11.20 -21.31
CA ASN A 204 11.68 -10.99 -20.64
C ASN A 204 12.83 -11.74 -21.34
N THR A 205 13.99 -11.08 -21.41
CA THR A 205 15.18 -11.58 -22.13
C THR A 205 16.31 -12.03 -21.20
N THR A 206 16.25 -11.73 -19.89
CA THR A 206 17.21 -12.24 -18.90
C THR A 206 17.28 -13.76 -18.98
N GLN A 207 18.51 -14.33 -19.09
CA GLN A 207 18.76 -15.76 -19.23
C GLN A 207 19.31 -16.36 -17.93
N ALA A 208 18.92 -17.60 -17.64
CA ALA A 208 19.46 -18.41 -16.55
C ALA A 208 20.27 -19.59 -17.14
N HIS A 209 21.53 -19.70 -16.72
CA HIS A 209 22.44 -20.73 -17.18
C HIS A 209 22.77 -21.71 -16.04
N PRO A 210 22.40 -23.00 -16.15
CA PRO A 210 22.63 -23.98 -15.10
C PRO A 210 24.12 -24.22 -14.84
N GLN A 211 24.47 -24.48 -13.58
CA GLN A 211 25.82 -24.79 -13.12
C GLN A 211 25.88 -26.21 -12.57
N ALA A 212 27.09 -26.77 -12.49
CA ALA A 212 27.31 -28.14 -12.03
C ALA A 212 26.91 -28.38 -10.55
N ASP A 213 26.89 -27.33 -9.74
CA ASP A 213 26.50 -27.36 -8.32
C ASP A 213 24.99 -27.22 -8.09
N GLY A 214 24.19 -27.18 -9.15
CA GLY A 214 22.73 -26.99 -9.10
C GLY A 214 22.28 -25.53 -8.98
N SER A 215 23.20 -24.57 -8.87
CA SER A 215 22.91 -23.15 -8.99
C SER A 215 22.75 -22.70 -10.44
N PHE A 216 22.40 -21.43 -10.64
CA PHE A 216 22.27 -20.80 -11.95
C PHE A 216 23.06 -19.50 -12.01
N LYS A 217 23.57 -19.16 -13.18
CA LYS A 217 24.13 -17.85 -13.49
C LYS A 217 23.14 -17.04 -14.30
N LEU A 218 22.68 -15.90 -13.76
CA LEU A 218 21.78 -15.00 -14.46
C LEU A 218 22.58 -13.98 -15.26
N ILE A 219 22.19 -13.79 -16.54
CA ILE A 219 22.72 -12.77 -17.44
C ILE A 219 21.55 -11.98 -18.01
N GLY A 220 21.54 -10.66 -17.81
CA GLY A 220 20.49 -9.78 -18.26
C GLY A 220 20.36 -8.52 -17.43
N HIS A 221 19.13 -7.99 -17.31
CA HIS A 221 18.91 -6.73 -16.61
C HIS A 221 17.50 -6.66 -16.00
N LYS A 222 17.33 -5.74 -15.01
CA LYS A 222 16.00 -5.27 -14.58
C LYS A 222 15.97 -3.75 -14.57
N PHE A 223 14.82 -3.19 -15.02
CA PHE A 223 14.64 -1.76 -15.20
C PHE A 223 13.98 -1.06 -14.03
N PHE A 224 13.19 -1.80 -13.23
CA PHE A 224 12.70 -1.42 -11.91
C PHE A 224 13.07 -2.52 -10.92
N PHE A 225 14.06 -2.21 -10.08
CA PHE A 225 14.60 -3.12 -9.08
C PHE A 225 14.63 -2.37 -7.74
N SER A 226 13.52 -2.46 -7.03
CA SER A 226 13.30 -1.71 -5.79
C SER A 226 14.03 -2.34 -4.62
N ALA A 227 14.41 -1.49 -3.66
CA ALA A 227 15.13 -1.88 -2.45
C ALA A 227 16.34 -2.78 -2.75
N PRO A 228 17.34 -2.32 -3.54
CA PRO A 228 18.45 -3.15 -4.01
C PRO A 228 19.35 -3.65 -2.88
N MET A 229 19.20 -3.11 -1.66
CA MET A 229 19.90 -3.57 -0.46
C MET A 229 19.19 -4.71 0.27
N CYS A 230 18.03 -5.19 -0.20
CA CYS A 230 17.44 -6.44 0.31
C CYS A 230 18.45 -7.59 0.23
N ASP A 231 18.35 -8.52 1.16
CA ASP A 231 19.28 -9.65 1.29
C ASP A 231 19.20 -10.64 0.12
N ALA A 232 18.01 -10.75 -0.47
CA ALA A 232 17.80 -11.47 -1.74
C ALA A 232 16.63 -10.85 -2.53
N HIS A 233 16.53 -11.25 -3.80
CA HIS A 233 15.40 -10.88 -4.66
C HIS A 233 14.84 -12.12 -5.35
N LEU A 234 13.51 -12.18 -5.49
CA LEU A 234 12.86 -13.08 -6.43
C LEU A 234 12.86 -12.43 -7.81
N VAL A 235 13.44 -13.10 -8.79
CA VAL A 235 13.59 -12.58 -10.15
C VAL A 235 13.11 -13.57 -11.20
N LEU A 236 12.63 -13.05 -12.34
CA LEU A 236 12.24 -13.87 -13.49
C LEU A 236 13.36 -13.89 -14.52
N ALA A 237 13.66 -15.09 -15.03
CA ALA A 237 14.60 -15.31 -16.13
C ALA A 237 14.14 -16.46 -17.02
N GLN A 238 14.62 -16.46 -18.27
CA GLN A 238 14.39 -17.55 -19.22
C GLN A 238 15.30 -18.72 -18.89
N LEU A 239 14.72 -19.91 -18.74
CA LEU A 239 15.41 -21.18 -18.64
C LEU A 239 14.84 -22.11 -19.71
N ASN A 240 15.66 -22.57 -20.65
CA ASN A 240 15.23 -23.41 -21.78
C ASN A 240 14.03 -22.82 -22.56
N GLY A 241 14.04 -21.49 -22.78
CA GLY A 241 12.97 -20.78 -23.51
C GLY A 241 11.66 -20.60 -22.73
N ARG A 242 11.64 -20.88 -21.42
CA ARG A 242 10.48 -20.70 -20.52
C ARG A 242 10.82 -19.85 -19.31
N VAL A 243 9.91 -18.92 -18.96
CA VAL A 243 10.09 -18.05 -17.79
C VAL A 243 10.03 -18.86 -16.50
N SER A 244 11.09 -18.80 -15.71
CA SER A 244 11.26 -19.43 -14.41
C SER A 244 11.55 -18.40 -13.33
N CYS A 245 11.24 -18.71 -12.06
CA CYS A 245 11.49 -17.85 -10.91
C CYS A 245 12.77 -18.29 -10.19
N PHE A 246 13.57 -17.32 -9.76
CA PHE A 246 14.84 -17.57 -9.09
C PHE A 246 14.97 -16.70 -7.85
N LEU A 247 15.49 -17.27 -6.77
CA LEU A 247 15.99 -16.54 -5.61
C LEU A 247 17.46 -16.17 -5.86
N MET A 248 17.76 -14.88 -5.83
CA MET A 248 19.08 -14.33 -6.08
C MET A 248 19.57 -13.60 -4.82
N PRO A 249 20.48 -14.18 -4.02
CA PRO A 249 21.01 -13.52 -2.83
C PRO A 249 21.93 -12.36 -3.23
N ARG A 250 21.96 -11.30 -2.41
CA ARG A 250 22.87 -10.16 -2.59
C ARG A 250 24.30 -10.52 -2.16
N ILE A 251 24.46 -11.22 -1.04
CA ILE A 251 25.75 -11.71 -0.54
C ILE A 251 25.75 -13.23 -0.64
N LEU A 252 26.81 -13.77 -1.22
CA LEU A 252 26.98 -15.21 -1.41
C LEU A 252 27.42 -15.91 -0.10
N PRO A 253 27.30 -17.24 0.01
CA PRO A 253 27.72 -17.98 1.20
C PRO A 253 29.20 -17.80 1.59
N ASP A 254 30.07 -17.52 0.64
CA ASP A 254 31.50 -17.22 0.86
C ASP A 254 31.75 -15.77 1.33
N GLY A 255 30.70 -14.97 1.50
CA GLY A 255 30.78 -13.56 1.89
C GLY A 255 31.03 -12.59 0.74
N SER A 256 31.19 -13.07 -0.48
CA SER A 256 31.39 -12.20 -1.65
C SER A 256 30.09 -11.51 -2.11
N LEU A 257 30.22 -10.32 -2.69
CA LEU A 257 29.11 -9.61 -3.32
C LEU A 257 28.73 -10.33 -4.62
N ASN A 258 27.43 -10.67 -4.76
CA ASN A 258 26.93 -11.30 -5.98
C ASN A 258 27.05 -10.34 -7.19
N ALA A 259 27.11 -10.90 -8.39
CA ALA A 259 27.33 -10.16 -9.63
C ALA A 259 26.08 -9.39 -10.12
N VAL A 260 25.45 -8.66 -9.21
CA VAL A 260 24.35 -7.71 -9.46
C VAL A 260 24.92 -6.31 -9.48
N ARG A 261 24.87 -5.64 -10.64
CA ARG A 261 25.49 -4.33 -10.86
C ARG A 261 24.44 -3.25 -10.91
N ILE A 262 24.42 -2.39 -9.89
CA ILE A 262 23.51 -1.24 -9.84
C ILE A 262 24.04 -0.19 -10.83
N GLN A 263 23.23 0.18 -11.82
CA GLN A 263 23.59 1.15 -12.84
C GLN A 263 23.29 2.57 -12.40
N ARG A 264 22.12 2.79 -11.81
CA ARG A 264 21.68 4.07 -11.21
C ARG A 264 20.48 3.86 -10.29
N LEU A 265 20.19 4.85 -9.45
CA LEU A 265 18.89 5.00 -8.80
C LEU A 265 17.96 5.83 -9.69
N LYS A 266 16.66 5.52 -9.64
CA LYS A 266 15.62 6.27 -10.32
C LYS A 266 15.37 7.61 -9.61
N ASP A 267 15.32 8.71 -10.34
CA ASP A 267 14.78 9.96 -9.85
C ASP A 267 13.26 9.92 -9.99
N LYS A 268 12.57 9.71 -8.88
CA LYS A 268 11.13 9.41 -8.83
C LYS A 268 10.34 10.63 -8.38
N LEU A 269 9.06 10.71 -8.77
CA LEU A 269 8.13 11.72 -8.31
C LEU A 269 7.94 11.67 -6.78
N GLY A 270 7.75 10.48 -6.23
CA GLY A 270 7.55 10.21 -4.80
C GLY A 270 8.35 9.00 -4.34
N ASP A 271 7.99 8.43 -3.18
CA ASP A 271 8.66 7.24 -2.62
C ASP A 271 10.17 7.49 -2.40
N TRP A 272 10.50 8.68 -1.89
CA TRP A 272 11.88 9.18 -1.86
C TRP A 272 12.74 8.49 -0.81
N SER A 273 12.16 8.02 0.29
CA SER A 273 12.88 7.25 1.31
C SER A 273 13.30 5.87 0.82
N ASN A 274 12.64 5.32 -0.22
CA ASN A 274 12.99 4.05 -0.85
C ASN A 274 13.91 4.24 -2.05
N ALA A 275 14.90 3.36 -2.21
CA ALA A 275 15.71 3.26 -3.41
C ALA A 275 15.04 2.37 -4.45
N SER A 276 14.93 2.84 -5.69
CA SER A 276 14.54 2.03 -6.85
C SER A 276 15.63 2.14 -7.91
N SER A 277 16.15 1.01 -8.38
CA SER A 277 17.35 0.97 -9.22
C SER A 277 17.10 0.33 -10.57
N GLU A 278 18.06 0.55 -11.47
CA GLU A 278 18.31 -0.26 -12.66
C GLU A 278 19.52 -1.15 -12.38
N VAL A 279 19.39 -2.44 -12.69
CA VAL A 279 20.47 -3.40 -12.44
C VAL A 279 20.79 -4.25 -13.67
N GLU A 280 22.04 -4.69 -13.76
CA GLU A 280 22.49 -5.71 -14.69
C GLU A 280 23.04 -6.92 -13.94
N PHE A 281 22.68 -8.10 -14.42
CA PHE A 281 23.18 -9.38 -13.94
C PHE A 281 24.32 -9.85 -14.82
N GLN A 282 25.53 -9.87 -14.28
CA GLN A 282 26.75 -10.25 -14.99
C GLN A 282 27.24 -11.62 -14.52
N GLY A 283 26.39 -12.64 -14.61
CA GLY A 283 26.62 -13.97 -14.05
C GLY A 283 26.22 -14.05 -12.57
N ALA A 284 25.15 -13.36 -12.17
CA ALA A 284 24.66 -13.39 -10.79
C ALA A 284 24.20 -14.80 -10.41
N THR A 285 24.68 -15.30 -9.28
CA THR A 285 24.27 -16.61 -8.74
C THR A 285 22.84 -16.56 -8.23
N ALA A 286 22.05 -17.57 -8.60
CA ALA A 286 20.67 -17.69 -8.19
C ALA A 286 20.24 -19.17 -8.06
N TYR A 287 19.12 -19.40 -7.40
CA TYR A 287 18.55 -20.73 -7.14
C TYR A 287 17.11 -20.78 -7.65
N LEU A 288 16.74 -21.85 -8.32
CA LEU A 288 15.39 -22.03 -8.87
C LEU A 288 14.36 -22.09 -7.73
N VAL A 289 13.26 -21.35 -7.90
CA VAL A 289 12.10 -21.37 -6.99
C VAL A 289 10.89 -21.96 -7.71
N GLY A 290 10.36 -23.04 -7.16
CA GLY A 290 9.30 -23.82 -7.79
C GLY A 290 9.79 -24.62 -9.01
N ALA A 291 8.89 -24.93 -9.94
CA ALA A 291 9.22 -25.75 -11.11
C ALA A 291 9.69 -24.89 -12.29
N GLU A 292 10.58 -25.45 -13.12
CA GLU A 292 11.01 -24.86 -14.38
C GLU A 292 9.82 -24.53 -15.30
N GLY A 293 9.83 -23.33 -15.88
CA GLY A 293 8.78 -22.83 -16.77
C GLY A 293 7.48 -22.41 -16.06
N ARG A 294 7.45 -22.46 -14.72
CA ARG A 294 6.32 -22.04 -13.91
C ARG A 294 6.54 -20.68 -13.22
N GLY A 295 7.58 -19.94 -13.60
CA GLY A 295 8.00 -18.72 -12.93
C GLY A 295 6.92 -17.66 -12.81
N VAL A 296 6.08 -17.48 -13.83
CA VAL A 296 4.96 -16.53 -13.76
C VAL A 296 3.94 -16.98 -12.72
N ALA A 297 3.59 -18.25 -12.64
CA ALA A 297 2.65 -18.76 -11.63
C ALA A 297 3.22 -18.58 -10.21
N THR A 298 4.49 -18.93 -10.02
CA THR A 298 5.20 -18.79 -8.73
C THR A 298 5.25 -17.34 -8.26
N ILE A 299 5.61 -16.39 -9.13
CA ILE A 299 5.71 -14.97 -8.72
C ILE A 299 4.33 -14.32 -8.52
N LEU A 300 3.28 -14.82 -9.16
CA LEU A 300 1.92 -14.31 -8.98
C LEU A 300 1.38 -14.56 -7.56
N GLU A 301 1.86 -15.57 -6.85
CA GLU A 301 1.55 -15.77 -5.42
C GLU A 301 2.05 -14.59 -4.59
N MET A 302 3.27 -14.10 -4.88
CA MET A 302 3.81 -12.88 -4.28
C MET A 302 3.02 -11.65 -4.72
N VAL A 303 2.74 -11.50 -6.01
CA VAL A 303 2.05 -10.33 -6.57
C VAL A 303 0.63 -10.18 -6.03
N ALA A 304 -0.07 -11.25 -5.70
CA ALA A 304 -1.40 -11.18 -5.09
C ALA A 304 -1.37 -10.40 -3.76
N LEU A 305 -0.38 -10.66 -2.92
CA LEU A 305 -0.21 -9.97 -1.63
C LEU A 305 0.30 -8.53 -1.82
N THR A 306 1.26 -8.29 -2.72
CA THR A 306 1.72 -6.91 -2.99
C THR A 306 0.63 -6.02 -3.57
N ARG A 307 -0.33 -6.58 -4.31
CA ARG A 307 -1.52 -5.85 -4.78
C ARG A 307 -2.46 -5.46 -3.64
N LEU A 308 -2.70 -6.36 -2.69
CA LEU A 308 -3.45 -6.00 -1.47
C LEU A 308 -2.74 -4.88 -0.72
N ASP A 309 -1.42 -4.93 -0.62
CA ASP A 309 -0.65 -3.89 0.05
C ASP A 309 -0.72 -2.53 -0.66
N CYS A 310 -0.88 -2.50 -2.00
CA CYS A 310 -1.20 -1.26 -2.71
C CYS A 310 -2.55 -0.67 -2.28
N VAL A 311 -3.56 -1.51 -2.03
CA VAL A 311 -4.88 -1.08 -1.54
C VAL A 311 -4.75 -0.50 -0.13
N ILE A 312 -4.05 -1.21 0.76
CA ILE A 312 -3.81 -0.79 2.14
C ILE A 312 -3.06 0.55 2.18
N ALA A 313 -1.96 0.66 1.44
CA ALA A 313 -1.14 1.87 1.40
C ALA A 313 -1.90 3.08 0.82
N SER A 314 -2.77 2.87 -0.17
CA SER A 314 -3.63 3.92 -0.71
C SER A 314 -4.66 4.41 0.31
N SER A 315 -5.31 3.51 1.03
CA SER A 315 -6.23 3.86 2.12
C SER A 315 -5.50 4.60 3.26
N ALA A 316 -4.27 4.20 3.57
CA ALA A 316 -3.41 4.88 4.56
C ALA A 316 -3.09 6.33 4.17
N LEU A 317 -2.76 6.57 2.89
CA LEU A 317 -2.51 7.91 2.36
C LEU A 317 -3.75 8.80 2.42
N MET A 318 -4.94 8.26 2.09
CA MET A 318 -6.20 8.98 2.25
C MET A 318 -6.41 9.40 3.70
N ARG A 319 -6.23 8.48 4.65
CA ARG A 319 -6.39 8.77 6.07
C ARG A 319 -5.45 9.86 6.54
N GLN A 320 -4.15 9.76 6.22
CA GLN A 320 -3.17 10.75 6.66
C GLN A 320 -3.46 12.13 6.05
N ALA A 321 -3.84 12.21 4.78
CA ALA A 321 -4.21 13.47 4.13
C ALA A 321 -5.43 14.11 4.80
N LEU A 322 -6.46 13.30 5.10
CA LEU A 322 -7.68 13.77 5.78
C LEU A 322 -7.39 14.30 7.19
N VAL A 323 -6.59 13.58 7.98
CA VAL A 323 -6.23 13.99 9.34
C VAL A 323 -5.49 15.34 9.34
N GLN A 324 -4.57 15.54 8.39
CA GLN A 324 -3.86 16.82 8.23
C GLN A 324 -4.81 17.94 7.84
N ALA A 325 -5.74 17.70 6.91
CA ALA A 325 -6.75 18.68 6.53
C ALA A 325 -7.64 19.04 7.73
N LEU A 326 -8.17 18.06 8.46
CA LEU A 326 -9.00 18.27 9.64
C LEU A 326 -8.28 19.07 10.71
N ASN A 327 -7.02 18.74 11.03
CA ASN A 327 -6.22 19.49 11.99
C ASN A 327 -6.05 20.95 11.58
N HIS A 328 -5.77 21.21 10.31
CA HIS A 328 -5.58 22.56 9.80
C HIS A 328 -6.86 23.40 9.86
N VAL A 329 -7.95 22.88 9.30
CA VAL A 329 -9.19 23.66 9.17
C VAL A 329 -9.93 23.85 10.49
N SER A 330 -9.65 23.04 11.53
CA SER A 330 -10.19 23.22 12.88
C SER A 330 -9.58 24.40 13.65
N GLN A 331 -8.47 24.95 13.16
CA GLN A 331 -7.72 26.05 13.80
C GLN A 331 -7.67 27.31 12.91
N ARG A 332 -7.74 27.17 11.59
CA ARG A 332 -7.63 28.29 10.65
C ARG A 332 -8.94 29.08 10.54
N HIS A 333 -8.87 30.39 10.63
CA HIS A 333 -10.01 31.30 10.44
C HIS A 333 -9.91 31.99 9.09
N ALA A 334 -11.07 32.16 8.44
CA ALA A 334 -11.25 33.00 7.27
C ALA A 334 -12.69 33.57 7.28
N PHE A 335 -12.88 34.77 6.76
CA PHE A 335 -14.19 35.44 6.70
C PHE A 335 -14.92 35.53 8.05
N GLY A 336 -14.17 35.64 9.16
CA GLY A 336 -14.69 35.77 10.51
C GLY A 336 -15.08 34.46 11.21
N HIS A 337 -14.90 33.31 10.56
CA HIS A 337 -15.26 31.99 11.11
C HIS A 337 -14.07 31.02 11.00
N VAL A 338 -14.06 30.01 11.86
CA VAL A 338 -13.13 28.89 11.70
C VAL A 338 -13.53 28.06 10.48
N LEU A 339 -12.54 27.58 9.69
CA LEU A 339 -12.83 26.97 8.38
C LEU A 339 -13.73 25.74 8.50
N ILE A 340 -13.55 24.90 9.51
CA ILE A 340 -14.34 23.69 9.71
C ILE A 340 -15.86 23.97 9.93
N GLU A 341 -16.24 25.18 10.30
CA GLU A 341 -17.65 25.58 10.47
C GLU A 341 -18.30 26.09 9.16
N GLN A 342 -17.49 26.38 8.15
CA GLN A 342 -17.96 26.87 6.86
C GLN A 342 -18.71 25.77 6.10
N PRO A 343 -19.93 26.02 5.58
CA PRO A 343 -20.76 24.96 4.97
C PRO A 343 -20.07 24.22 3.81
N LEU A 344 -19.38 24.93 2.92
CA LEU A 344 -18.64 24.30 1.80
C LEU A 344 -17.49 23.43 2.30
N MET A 345 -16.70 23.92 3.27
CA MET A 345 -15.60 23.16 3.85
C MET A 345 -16.10 21.89 4.56
N ARG A 346 -17.22 22.01 5.30
CA ARG A 346 -17.86 20.84 5.95
C ARG A 346 -18.27 19.78 4.94
N ASN A 347 -18.80 20.18 3.79
CA ASN A 347 -19.19 19.24 2.74
C ASN A 347 -17.96 18.51 2.17
N VAL A 348 -16.88 19.25 1.87
CA VAL A 348 -15.61 18.65 1.39
C VAL A 348 -15.06 17.64 2.41
N LEU A 349 -14.94 18.03 3.68
CA LEU A 349 -14.39 17.16 4.72
C LEU A 349 -15.24 15.90 4.95
N ALA A 350 -16.55 16.05 4.93
CA ALA A 350 -17.48 14.93 5.10
C ALA A 350 -17.41 13.96 3.91
N ASP A 351 -17.27 14.47 2.70
CA ASP A 351 -17.15 13.65 1.50
C ASP A 351 -15.81 12.89 1.46
N LEU A 352 -14.72 13.54 1.87
CA LEU A 352 -13.43 12.87 2.08
C LEU A 352 -13.51 11.81 3.19
N ALA A 353 -14.18 12.10 4.30
CA ALA A 353 -14.37 11.13 5.39
C ALA A 353 -15.14 9.90 4.92
N LEU A 354 -16.24 10.09 4.18
CA LEU A 354 -17.05 9.03 3.60
C LEU A 354 -16.25 8.13 2.65
N GLU A 355 -15.45 8.72 1.76
CA GLU A 355 -14.59 7.99 0.82
C GLU A 355 -13.52 7.18 1.56
N SER A 356 -12.87 7.77 2.57
CA SER A 356 -11.84 7.11 3.38
C SER A 356 -12.42 5.92 4.18
N GLU A 357 -13.60 6.09 4.79
CA GLU A 357 -14.27 5.02 5.54
C GLU A 357 -14.67 3.86 4.63
N ALA A 358 -15.22 4.13 3.45
CA ALA A 358 -15.55 3.11 2.47
C ALA A 358 -14.30 2.37 1.93
N ALA A 359 -13.19 3.09 1.73
CA ALA A 359 -11.92 2.49 1.32
C ALA A 359 -11.37 1.54 2.39
N VAL A 360 -11.38 1.93 3.67
CA VAL A 360 -10.92 1.09 4.79
C VAL A 360 -11.79 -0.15 4.95
N ALA A 361 -13.11 -0.02 4.89
CA ALA A 361 -14.03 -1.14 4.99
C ALA A 361 -13.73 -2.20 3.91
N PHE A 362 -13.55 -1.77 2.65
CA PHE A 362 -13.22 -2.68 1.56
C PHE A 362 -11.82 -3.29 1.71
N THR A 363 -10.83 -2.50 2.12
CA THR A 363 -9.46 -2.96 2.37
C THR A 363 -9.43 -4.10 3.39
N MET A 364 -10.09 -3.94 4.54
CA MET A 364 -10.12 -4.96 5.60
C MET A 364 -10.95 -6.17 5.21
N ARG A 365 -11.99 -6.01 4.39
CA ARG A 365 -12.75 -7.15 3.82
C ARG A 365 -11.88 -8.00 2.89
N ILE A 366 -11.02 -7.39 2.06
CA ILE A 366 -10.06 -8.13 1.23
C ILE A 366 -9.05 -8.86 2.11
N ALA A 367 -8.51 -8.19 3.14
CA ALA A 367 -7.56 -8.80 4.07
C ALA A 367 -8.15 -10.02 4.78
N ARG A 368 -9.44 -9.96 5.19
CA ARG A 368 -10.17 -11.11 5.74
C ARG A 368 -10.28 -12.25 4.73
N ALA A 369 -10.59 -11.94 3.48
CA ALA A 369 -10.70 -12.97 2.45
C ALA A 369 -9.35 -13.68 2.21
N VAL A 370 -8.25 -12.94 2.21
CA VAL A 370 -6.90 -13.51 2.15
C VAL A 370 -6.59 -14.37 3.38
N ASP A 371 -6.99 -13.93 4.58
CA ASP A 371 -6.81 -14.67 5.82
C ASP A 371 -7.53 -16.02 5.81
N ALA A 372 -8.76 -16.05 5.31
CA ALA A 372 -9.59 -17.25 5.26
C ALA A 372 -9.27 -18.17 4.08
N SER A 373 -8.60 -17.68 3.04
CA SER A 373 -8.34 -18.38 1.78
C SER A 373 -7.76 -19.80 1.90
N PRO A 374 -6.87 -20.11 2.87
CA PRO A 374 -6.34 -21.46 2.99
C PRO A 374 -7.37 -22.53 3.36
N ASN A 375 -8.46 -22.12 4.02
CA ASN A 375 -9.46 -23.03 4.59
C ASN A 375 -10.86 -22.85 3.98
N ASP A 376 -11.06 -21.78 3.18
CA ASP A 376 -12.36 -21.44 2.58
C ASP A 376 -12.20 -21.13 1.09
N PRO A 377 -12.60 -22.06 0.19
CA PRO A 377 -12.50 -21.86 -1.26
C PRO A 377 -13.31 -20.67 -1.77
N GLN A 378 -14.44 -20.32 -1.13
CA GLN A 378 -15.26 -19.17 -1.52
C GLN A 378 -14.52 -17.86 -1.17
N GLU A 379 -13.92 -17.76 0.00
CA GLU A 379 -13.09 -16.61 0.37
C GLU A 379 -11.81 -16.51 -0.50
N ALA A 380 -11.21 -17.64 -0.89
CA ALA A 380 -10.09 -17.66 -1.83
C ALA A 380 -10.49 -17.10 -3.20
N ALA A 381 -11.64 -17.52 -3.72
CA ALA A 381 -12.20 -17.03 -4.97
C ALA A 381 -12.56 -15.53 -4.90
N PHE A 382 -13.15 -15.09 -3.78
CA PHE A 382 -13.42 -13.66 -3.53
C PHE A 382 -12.14 -12.84 -3.41
N ALA A 383 -11.16 -13.28 -2.65
CA ALA A 383 -9.87 -12.59 -2.50
C ALA A 383 -9.19 -12.36 -3.86
N ARG A 384 -9.25 -13.37 -4.74
CA ARG A 384 -8.66 -13.32 -6.09
C ARG A 384 -9.21 -12.17 -6.94
N ILE A 385 -10.51 -11.93 -6.90
CA ILE A 385 -11.16 -10.88 -7.71
C ILE A 385 -11.22 -9.55 -6.97
N ALA A 386 -11.54 -9.56 -5.67
CA ALA A 386 -11.70 -8.37 -4.85
C ALA A 386 -10.40 -7.57 -4.74
N THR A 387 -9.24 -8.24 -4.69
CA THR A 387 -7.92 -7.58 -4.71
C THR A 387 -7.72 -6.75 -5.98
N ALA A 388 -8.07 -7.28 -7.15
CA ALA A 388 -7.93 -6.56 -8.41
C ALA A 388 -8.91 -5.38 -8.51
N ILE A 389 -10.17 -5.57 -8.06
CA ILE A 389 -11.20 -4.53 -8.01
C ILE A 389 -10.78 -3.41 -7.06
N GLY A 390 -10.37 -3.75 -5.83
CA GLY A 390 -9.94 -2.80 -4.80
C GLY A 390 -8.70 -2.01 -5.24
N LYS A 391 -7.71 -2.71 -5.82
CA LYS A 391 -6.51 -2.06 -6.34
C LYS A 391 -6.83 -1.10 -7.49
N TYR A 392 -7.71 -1.47 -8.41
CA TYR A 392 -8.15 -0.54 -9.45
C TYR A 392 -8.78 0.70 -8.83
N TRP A 393 -9.80 0.53 -7.99
CA TRP A 393 -10.63 1.65 -7.54
C TRP A 393 -9.95 2.52 -6.49
N ILE A 394 -9.53 1.94 -5.37
CA ILE A 394 -8.98 2.71 -4.24
C ILE A 394 -7.70 3.44 -4.64
N CYS A 395 -6.76 2.75 -5.34
CA CYS A 395 -5.53 3.42 -5.78
C CYS A 395 -5.80 4.51 -6.82
N LYS A 396 -6.86 4.36 -7.64
CA LYS A 396 -7.24 5.37 -8.64
C LYS A 396 -7.88 6.61 -8.01
N ARG A 397 -8.59 6.45 -6.90
CA ARG A 397 -9.22 7.56 -6.16
C ARG A 397 -8.23 8.39 -5.35
N THR A 398 -7.16 7.78 -4.85
CA THR A 398 -6.22 8.39 -3.92
C THR A 398 -5.59 9.70 -4.42
N PRO A 399 -5.14 9.86 -5.68
CA PRO A 399 -4.56 11.13 -6.13
C PRO A 399 -5.53 12.32 -6.05
N ALA A 400 -6.76 12.15 -6.50
CA ALA A 400 -7.79 13.19 -6.42
C ALA A 400 -8.15 13.52 -4.96
N PHE A 401 -8.23 12.49 -4.11
CA PHE A 401 -8.49 12.64 -2.68
C PHE A 401 -7.41 13.46 -1.98
N VAL A 402 -6.15 13.12 -2.20
CA VAL A 402 -5.02 13.83 -1.56
C VAL A 402 -4.91 15.27 -2.08
N ASN A 403 -5.22 15.51 -3.37
CA ASN A 403 -5.27 16.86 -3.93
C ASN A 403 -6.33 17.71 -3.22
N GLU A 404 -7.54 17.18 -3.04
CA GLU A 404 -8.62 17.89 -2.36
C GLU A 404 -8.26 18.21 -0.89
N ALA A 405 -7.69 17.24 -0.18
CA ALA A 405 -7.18 17.46 1.18
C ALA A 405 -6.09 18.54 1.23
N GLN A 406 -5.22 18.60 0.21
CA GLN A 406 -4.19 19.61 0.07
C GLN A 406 -4.78 21.02 -0.14
N GLU A 407 -5.85 21.14 -0.94
CA GLU A 407 -6.57 22.40 -1.16
C GLU A 407 -7.19 22.94 0.13
N CYS A 408 -7.64 22.09 1.05
CA CYS A 408 -8.18 22.51 2.34
C CYS A 408 -7.18 23.34 3.18
N LEU A 409 -5.87 23.18 2.94
CA LEU A 409 -4.84 23.94 3.63
C LEU A 409 -4.54 25.29 2.93
N GLY A 410 -5.04 25.51 1.71
CA GLY A 410 -4.66 26.64 0.89
C GLY A 410 -3.18 26.59 0.49
N GLY A 411 -2.54 27.76 0.32
CA GLY A 411 -1.16 27.85 -0.15
C GLY A 411 -0.14 27.05 0.66
N ILE A 412 -0.33 26.91 1.98
CA ILE A 412 0.59 26.15 2.83
C ILE A 412 0.55 24.65 2.52
N GLY A 413 -0.56 24.12 2.00
CA GLY A 413 -0.67 22.74 1.55
C GLY A 413 0.22 22.39 0.35
N PHE A 414 0.73 23.41 -0.37
CA PHE A 414 1.59 23.24 -1.54
C PHE A 414 3.09 23.43 -1.22
N VAL A 415 3.43 23.81 0.01
CA VAL A 415 4.80 24.11 0.46
C VAL A 415 5.41 22.90 1.16
N GLU A 416 6.69 22.60 0.87
CA GLU A 416 7.39 21.40 1.32
C GLU A 416 7.59 21.31 2.85
N GLU A 417 7.37 22.38 3.60
CA GLU A 417 7.34 22.37 5.06
C GLU A 417 6.10 21.65 5.62
N ASN A 418 5.13 21.33 4.75
CA ASN A 418 3.95 20.54 5.07
C ASN A 418 4.06 19.12 4.48
N ILE A 419 3.39 18.15 5.10
CA ILE A 419 3.41 16.75 4.63
C ILE A 419 2.62 16.53 3.34
N LEU A 420 1.62 17.39 3.01
CA LEU A 420 0.69 17.15 1.89
C LEU A 420 1.40 17.04 0.52
N PRO A 421 2.41 17.86 0.18
CA PRO A 421 3.17 17.68 -1.07
C PRO A 421 3.81 16.30 -1.16
N ARG A 422 4.36 15.77 -0.06
CA ARG A 422 4.91 14.40 0.00
C ARG A 422 3.83 13.35 -0.27
N LEU A 423 2.67 13.46 0.38
CA LEU A 423 1.55 12.53 0.19
C LEU A 423 0.99 12.60 -1.24
N TYR A 424 0.90 13.79 -1.82
CA TYR A 424 0.43 13.98 -3.19
C TYR A 424 1.38 13.34 -4.21
N ARG A 425 2.70 13.51 -4.05
CA ARG A 425 3.68 12.84 -4.91
C ARG A 425 3.64 11.32 -4.78
N GLN A 426 3.31 10.80 -3.60
CA GLN A 426 3.18 9.37 -3.34
C GLN A 426 1.90 8.78 -3.96
N ALA A 427 0.81 9.53 -3.94
CA ALA A 427 -0.53 9.05 -4.25
C ALA A 427 -0.69 8.29 -5.58
N PRO A 428 -0.09 8.70 -6.73
CA PRO A 428 -0.28 8.00 -8.00
C PRO A 428 0.46 6.67 -8.11
N LEU A 429 1.48 6.39 -7.28
CA LEU A 429 2.36 5.23 -7.44
C LEU A 429 1.60 3.91 -7.40
N ASN A 430 0.70 3.73 -6.42
CA ASN A 430 -0.03 2.48 -6.22
C ASN A 430 -1.01 2.15 -7.37
N SER A 431 -1.43 3.13 -8.17
CA SER A 431 -2.23 2.88 -9.38
C SER A 431 -1.39 2.47 -10.59
N ILE A 432 -0.05 2.55 -10.50
CA ILE A 432 0.90 2.30 -11.60
C ILE A 432 1.57 0.94 -11.45
N TRP A 433 2.29 0.71 -10.34
CA TRP A 433 3.04 -0.52 -10.12
C TRP A 433 2.14 -1.72 -9.79
N GLU A 434 2.68 -2.96 -9.80
CA GLU A 434 1.94 -4.21 -9.55
C GLU A 434 0.77 -4.45 -10.52
N GLY A 435 0.86 -3.85 -11.69
CA GLY A 435 -0.19 -3.81 -12.71
C GLY A 435 -1.04 -2.54 -12.63
N SER A 436 -1.01 -1.76 -13.71
CA SER A 436 -1.77 -0.51 -13.83
C SER A 436 -3.28 -0.75 -13.91
N GLY A 437 -4.07 0.33 -13.89
CA GLY A 437 -5.54 0.25 -13.88
C GLY A 437 -6.12 -0.63 -14.98
N ASN A 438 -5.63 -0.54 -16.22
CA ASN A 438 -6.09 -1.42 -17.30
C ASN A 438 -5.75 -2.90 -17.04
N VAL A 439 -4.55 -3.16 -16.51
CA VAL A 439 -4.13 -4.53 -16.16
C VAL A 439 -5.04 -5.11 -15.08
N GLN A 440 -5.44 -4.32 -14.08
CA GLN A 440 -6.39 -4.78 -13.05
C GLN A 440 -7.77 -5.09 -13.65
N CYS A 441 -8.30 -4.21 -14.50
CA CYS A 441 -9.59 -4.45 -15.16
C CYS A 441 -9.56 -5.72 -16.03
N LEU A 442 -8.51 -5.91 -16.83
CA LEU A 442 -8.33 -7.11 -17.63
C LEU A 442 -8.16 -8.37 -16.77
N ASP A 443 -7.55 -8.24 -15.60
CA ASP A 443 -7.39 -9.35 -14.66
C ASP A 443 -8.73 -9.75 -14.01
N VAL A 444 -9.60 -8.79 -13.70
CA VAL A 444 -10.98 -9.03 -13.27
C VAL A 444 -11.73 -9.82 -14.32
N LEU A 445 -11.74 -9.36 -15.59
CA LEU A 445 -12.44 -10.06 -16.68
C LEU A 445 -11.90 -11.48 -16.90
N ARG A 446 -10.57 -11.63 -16.88
CA ARG A 446 -9.92 -12.94 -17.03
C ARG A 446 -10.31 -13.89 -15.90
N SER A 447 -10.39 -13.39 -14.66
CA SER A 447 -10.76 -14.20 -13.50
C SER A 447 -12.19 -14.70 -13.60
N LEU A 448 -13.13 -13.83 -13.98
CA LEU A 448 -14.54 -14.18 -14.18
C LEU A 448 -14.72 -15.20 -15.32
N HIS A 449 -13.97 -15.06 -16.41
CA HIS A 449 -14.07 -15.97 -17.55
C HIS A 449 -13.45 -17.35 -17.26
N LYS A 450 -12.37 -17.38 -16.47
CA LYS A 450 -11.56 -18.59 -16.29
C LYS A 450 -12.11 -19.52 -15.21
N ASP A 451 -12.76 -18.97 -14.19
CA ASP A 451 -13.16 -19.72 -13.00
C ASP A 451 -14.58 -19.31 -12.54
N PRO A 452 -15.59 -20.16 -12.74
CA PRO A 452 -16.96 -19.91 -12.29
C PRO A 452 -17.06 -19.60 -10.78
N ALA A 453 -16.23 -20.24 -9.94
CA ALA A 453 -16.25 -20.03 -8.50
C ALA A 453 -15.92 -18.56 -8.13
N VAL A 454 -15.10 -17.87 -8.93
CA VAL A 454 -14.79 -16.45 -8.74
C VAL A 454 -16.03 -15.58 -9.00
N SER A 455 -16.81 -15.91 -10.03
CA SER A 455 -18.07 -15.22 -10.33
C SER A 455 -19.10 -15.45 -9.22
N GLU A 456 -19.26 -16.70 -8.79
CA GLU A 456 -20.17 -17.08 -7.70
C GLU A 456 -19.83 -16.37 -6.40
N ALA A 457 -18.55 -16.33 -6.00
CA ALA A 457 -18.09 -15.66 -4.80
C ALA A 457 -18.33 -14.14 -4.85
N LEU A 458 -18.06 -13.50 -6.00
CA LEU A 458 -18.33 -12.07 -6.18
C LEU A 458 -19.83 -11.77 -6.04
N PHE A 459 -20.69 -12.51 -6.75
CA PHE A 459 -22.13 -12.27 -6.69
C PHE A 459 -22.74 -12.64 -5.34
N ALA A 460 -22.20 -13.64 -4.63
CA ALA A 460 -22.60 -13.95 -3.26
C ALA A 460 -22.31 -12.79 -2.31
N GLU A 461 -21.10 -12.16 -2.39
CA GLU A 461 -20.79 -10.98 -1.60
C GLU A 461 -21.75 -9.82 -1.91
N LEU A 462 -21.99 -9.53 -3.19
CA LEU A 462 -22.90 -8.46 -3.60
C LEU A 462 -24.34 -8.72 -3.13
N GLN A 463 -24.84 -9.94 -3.29
CA GLN A 463 -26.20 -10.33 -2.87
C GLN A 463 -26.40 -10.30 -1.36
N SER A 464 -25.32 -10.38 -0.56
CA SER A 464 -25.41 -10.36 0.91
C SER A 464 -25.99 -9.08 1.50
N ALA A 465 -26.05 -7.98 0.74
CA ALA A 465 -26.66 -6.70 1.14
C ALA A 465 -27.92 -6.35 0.32
N ALA A 466 -28.42 -7.28 -0.53
CA ALA A 466 -29.63 -7.06 -1.29
C ALA A 466 -30.85 -6.87 -0.37
N GLY A 467 -31.76 -5.96 -0.73
CA GLY A 467 -32.94 -5.61 0.05
C GLY A 467 -32.67 -4.60 1.19
N LEU A 468 -31.42 -4.21 1.44
CA LEU A 468 -31.10 -3.26 2.49
C LEU A 468 -31.26 -1.79 2.05
N HIS A 469 -31.19 -1.50 0.74
CA HIS A 469 -31.35 -0.14 0.24
C HIS A 469 -31.80 -0.12 -1.25
N PRO A 470 -32.83 0.67 -1.64
CA PRO A 470 -33.37 0.64 -3.01
C PRO A 470 -32.36 1.02 -4.12
N LEU A 471 -31.49 2.00 -3.85
CA LEU A 471 -30.44 2.38 -4.82
C LEU A 471 -29.39 1.29 -4.97
N TYR A 472 -29.10 0.55 -3.91
CA TYR A 472 -28.24 -0.61 -3.97
C TYR A 472 -28.81 -1.72 -4.87
N ASP A 473 -30.08 -2.04 -4.67
CA ASP A 473 -30.76 -3.06 -5.48
C ASP A 473 -30.82 -2.68 -6.96
N SER A 474 -31.13 -1.41 -7.25
CA SER A 474 -31.13 -0.88 -8.62
C SER A 474 -29.71 -0.98 -9.24
N HIS A 475 -28.69 -0.71 -8.46
CA HIS A 475 -27.29 -0.79 -8.89
C HIS A 475 -26.86 -2.26 -9.14
N LEU A 476 -27.29 -3.21 -8.30
CA LEU A 476 -27.06 -4.64 -8.53
C LEU A 476 -27.71 -5.11 -9.85
N GLN A 477 -28.93 -4.65 -10.15
CA GLN A 477 -29.58 -4.96 -11.40
C GLN A 477 -28.81 -4.40 -12.61
N TRP A 478 -28.28 -3.18 -12.49
CA TRP A 478 -27.42 -2.59 -13.52
C TRP A 478 -26.14 -3.44 -13.72
N LEU A 479 -25.47 -3.86 -12.65
CA LEU A 479 -24.28 -4.71 -12.72
C LEU A 479 -24.59 -6.05 -13.39
N HIS A 480 -25.71 -6.70 -13.02
CA HIS A 480 -26.13 -7.95 -13.63
C HIS A 480 -26.26 -7.81 -15.16
N ASN A 481 -26.96 -6.77 -15.62
CA ASN A 481 -27.11 -6.50 -17.04
C ASN A 481 -25.77 -6.17 -17.73
N ALA A 482 -24.89 -5.43 -17.04
CA ALA A 482 -23.59 -5.04 -17.58
C ALA A 482 -22.66 -6.23 -17.80
N PHE A 483 -22.70 -7.23 -16.92
CA PHE A 483 -21.92 -8.47 -17.06
C PHE A 483 -22.47 -9.41 -18.13
N GLN A 484 -23.74 -9.31 -18.50
CA GLN A 484 -24.34 -10.10 -19.59
C GLN A 484 -23.96 -9.59 -20.99
N ASP A 485 -23.58 -8.31 -21.14
CA ASP A 485 -23.13 -7.72 -22.41
C ASP A 485 -21.65 -8.06 -22.67
N ILE A 486 -21.39 -9.34 -22.93
CA ILE A 486 -20.01 -9.88 -23.07
C ILE A 486 -19.28 -9.25 -24.26
N GLY A 487 -19.97 -8.95 -25.37
CA GLY A 487 -19.37 -8.43 -26.60
C GLY A 487 -18.64 -7.10 -26.42
N ASN A 488 -19.09 -6.25 -25.49
CA ASN A 488 -18.54 -4.92 -25.22
C ASN A 488 -17.83 -4.83 -23.87
N LEU A 489 -17.73 -5.94 -23.13
CA LEU A 489 -17.31 -5.93 -21.73
C LEU A 489 -15.87 -5.42 -21.55
N GLU A 490 -14.94 -5.79 -22.45
CA GLU A 490 -13.54 -5.34 -22.35
C GLU A 490 -13.43 -3.81 -22.49
N ALA A 491 -14.07 -3.22 -23.49
CA ALA A 491 -14.07 -1.77 -23.70
C ALA A 491 -14.70 -0.99 -22.54
N ARG A 492 -15.68 -1.59 -21.85
CA ARG A 492 -16.41 -1.02 -20.72
C ARG A 492 -15.84 -1.44 -19.35
N SER A 493 -14.79 -2.25 -19.33
CA SER A 493 -14.31 -2.90 -18.11
C SER A 493 -14.00 -1.93 -16.97
N ARG A 494 -13.45 -0.75 -17.27
CA ARG A 494 -13.18 0.28 -16.24
C ARG A 494 -14.45 0.75 -15.54
N LEU A 495 -15.51 1.00 -16.28
CA LEU A 495 -16.82 1.40 -15.73
C LEU A 495 -17.43 0.25 -14.90
N VAL A 496 -17.39 -0.97 -15.42
CA VAL A 496 -17.99 -2.13 -14.73
C VAL A 496 -17.23 -2.44 -13.44
N VAL A 497 -15.89 -2.39 -13.45
CA VAL A 497 -15.06 -2.63 -12.26
C VAL A 497 -15.24 -1.51 -11.22
N GLU A 498 -15.33 -0.24 -11.65
CA GLU A 498 -15.66 0.88 -10.77
C GLU A 498 -17.01 0.68 -10.08
N ARG A 499 -18.06 0.39 -10.85
CA ARG A 499 -19.41 0.17 -10.32
C ARG A 499 -19.47 -1.06 -9.40
N THR A 500 -18.67 -2.09 -9.69
CA THR A 500 -18.54 -3.26 -8.80
C THR A 500 -17.86 -2.88 -7.47
N ALA A 501 -16.79 -2.07 -7.51
CA ALA A 501 -16.14 -1.59 -6.31
C ALA A 501 -17.08 -0.77 -5.42
N LEU A 502 -17.84 0.15 -6.03
CA LEU A 502 -18.84 0.95 -5.32
C LEU A 502 -19.94 0.09 -4.70
N ALA A 503 -20.39 -0.97 -5.40
CA ALA A 503 -21.36 -1.91 -4.84
C ALA A 503 -20.81 -2.68 -3.64
N ILE A 504 -19.54 -3.14 -3.71
CA ILE A 504 -18.90 -3.81 -2.56
C ILE A 504 -18.81 -2.84 -1.38
N GLN A 505 -18.31 -1.61 -1.59
CA GLN A 505 -18.20 -0.60 -0.54
C GLN A 505 -19.57 -0.29 0.09
N ALA A 506 -20.60 -0.04 -0.72
CA ALA A 506 -21.96 0.19 -0.25
C ALA A 506 -22.51 -0.99 0.56
N GLY A 507 -22.35 -2.22 0.06
CA GLY A 507 -22.79 -3.43 0.76
C GLY A 507 -22.12 -3.62 2.12
N LEU A 508 -20.83 -3.30 2.23
CA LEU A 508 -20.10 -3.34 3.50
C LEU A 508 -20.62 -2.28 4.49
N LEU A 509 -20.84 -1.06 4.02
CA LEU A 509 -21.40 0.01 4.86
C LEU A 509 -22.84 -0.28 5.30
N LEU A 510 -23.68 -0.82 4.42
CA LEU A 510 -25.05 -1.25 4.76
C LEU A 510 -25.08 -2.33 5.86
N LYS A 511 -24.08 -3.21 5.87
CA LYS A 511 -23.94 -4.28 6.88
C LYS A 511 -23.22 -3.81 8.15
N SER A 512 -22.64 -2.61 8.19
CA SER A 512 -21.88 -2.10 9.34
C SER A 512 -22.73 -1.73 10.55
N GLY A 513 -24.02 -1.50 10.36
CA GLY A 513 -24.97 -1.03 11.37
C GLY A 513 -25.05 0.50 11.48
N ASN A 514 -24.25 1.27 10.71
CA ASN A 514 -24.35 2.71 10.64
C ASN A 514 -25.20 3.13 9.43
N ASN A 515 -26.51 3.16 9.62
CA ASN A 515 -27.48 3.41 8.55
C ASN A 515 -27.34 4.81 7.92
N GLU A 516 -26.94 5.83 8.69
CA GLU A 516 -26.77 7.19 8.17
C GLU A 516 -25.62 7.26 7.16
N ILE A 517 -24.48 6.66 7.49
CA ILE A 517 -23.31 6.62 6.59
C ILE A 517 -23.60 5.77 5.35
N ALA A 518 -24.26 4.64 5.53
CA ALA A 518 -24.64 3.77 4.43
C ALA A 518 -25.61 4.44 3.45
N ASP A 519 -26.65 5.14 3.98
CA ASP A 519 -27.62 5.87 3.17
C ASP A 519 -26.95 6.97 2.33
N ILE A 520 -26.12 7.82 2.97
CA ILE A 520 -25.45 8.89 2.23
C ILE A 520 -24.47 8.34 1.19
N PHE A 521 -23.79 7.23 1.48
CA PHE A 521 -22.91 6.58 0.49
C PHE A 521 -23.72 6.07 -0.71
N CYS A 522 -24.85 5.39 -0.47
CA CYS A 522 -25.71 4.91 -1.55
C CYS A 522 -26.25 6.07 -2.40
N ARG A 523 -26.74 7.14 -1.80
CA ARG A 523 -27.24 8.33 -2.54
C ARG A 523 -26.13 8.99 -3.33
N ALA A 524 -24.98 9.25 -2.70
CA ALA A 524 -23.88 9.96 -3.33
C ALA A 524 -23.11 9.13 -4.39
N ARG A 525 -22.96 7.83 -4.21
CA ARG A 525 -22.11 6.99 -5.07
C ARG A 525 -22.88 6.06 -6.00
N LEU A 526 -24.08 5.62 -5.63
CA LEU A 526 -24.90 4.72 -6.46
C LEU A 526 -26.07 5.46 -7.11
N GLY A 527 -26.57 6.53 -6.47
CA GLY A 527 -27.52 7.49 -7.04
C GLY A 527 -26.84 8.51 -7.95
N ASN A 528 -27.55 9.57 -8.26
CA ASN A 528 -27.05 10.69 -9.07
C ASN A 528 -27.03 11.99 -8.25
N GLU A 529 -26.85 11.89 -6.93
CA GLU A 529 -26.94 13.03 -5.99
C GLU A 529 -25.58 13.65 -5.65
N CYS A 530 -24.54 13.38 -6.43
CA CYS A 530 -23.24 14.02 -6.27
C CYS A 530 -22.61 14.43 -7.60
N GLY A 531 -21.67 15.38 -7.52
CA GLY A 531 -20.82 15.78 -8.64
C GLY A 531 -19.61 14.85 -8.85
N PHE A 532 -18.74 15.23 -9.78
CA PHE A 532 -17.49 14.50 -10.07
C PHE A 532 -16.35 14.87 -9.10
N ALA A 533 -16.39 16.08 -8.51
CA ALA A 533 -15.44 16.53 -7.50
C ALA A 533 -15.95 16.22 -6.09
N PHE A 534 -15.03 16.13 -5.12
CA PHE A 534 -15.39 16.03 -3.71
C PHE A 534 -16.10 17.31 -3.23
N GLY A 535 -16.85 17.21 -2.12
CA GLY A 535 -17.58 18.33 -1.54
C GLY A 535 -18.95 18.56 -2.18
N SER A 536 -19.52 17.54 -2.78
CA SER A 536 -20.81 17.62 -3.48
C SER A 536 -21.89 16.72 -2.86
N LEU A 537 -21.80 16.40 -1.57
CA LEU A 537 -22.84 15.67 -0.85
C LEU A 537 -24.11 16.54 -0.73
N ASP A 538 -25.26 15.86 -0.64
CA ASP A 538 -26.55 16.51 -0.38
C ASP A 538 -26.50 17.38 0.90
N SER A 539 -27.18 18.52 0.89
CA SER A 539 -27.19 19.47 2.02
C SER A 539 -27.80 18.91 3.31
N ASN A 540 -28.60 17.86 3.21
CA ASN A 540 -29.20 17.15 4.35
C ASN A 540 -28.37 15.97 4.84
N ALA A 541 -27.17 15.75 4.26
CA ALA A 541 -26.27 14.69 4.67
C ALA A 541 -25.81 14.89 6.14
N PRO A 542 -25.50 13.82 6.88
CA PRO A 542 -25.01 13.88 8.26
C PRO A 542 -23.55 14.30 8.32
N LEU A 543 -23.23 15.50 7.81
CA LEU A 543 -21.84 15.99 7.67
C LEU A 543 -21.09 15.97 9.00
N SER A 544 -21.76 16.31 10.11
CA SER A 544 -21.13 16.32 11.44
C SER A 544 -20.68 14.91 11.85
N THR A 545 -21.55 13.91 11.71
CA THR A 545 -21.25 12.52 12.06
C THR A 545 -20.02 12.01 11.32
N LEU A 546 -19.94 12.27 9.99
CA LEU A 546 -18.79 11.87 9.16
C LEU A 546 -17.48 12.54 9.61
N ILE A 547 -17.54 13.87 9.87
CA ILE A 547 -16.37 14.64 10.33
C ILE A 547 -15.91 14.17 11.71
N GLU A 548 -16.81 13.99 12.67
CA GLU A 548 -16.50 13.56 14.03
C GLU A 548 -15.84 12.19 14.08
N ARG A 549 -16.30 11.24 13.25
CA ARG A 549 -15.69 9.91 13.14
C ARG A 549 -14.27 9.95 12.58
N ALA A 550 -13.97 10.95 11.74
CA ALA A 550 -12.67 11.13 11.11
C ALA A 550 -11.69 11.99 11.93
N MET A 551 -12.18 12.79 12.89
CA MET A 551 -11.35 13.70 13.70
C MET A 551 -10.26 12.96 14.46
N PRO A 552 -8.99 13.43 14.41
CA PRO A 552 -7.94 12.90 15.27
C PRO A 552 -8.24 13.21 16.74
N ARG A 553 -8.07 12.21 17.61
CA ARG A 553 -8.15 12.40 19.07
C ARG A 553 -6.73 12.72 19.56
N LEU A 554 -6.54 13.98 19.96
CA LEU A 554 -5.27 14.52 20.43
C LEU A 554 -5.07 14.31 21.94
#